data_41af8ff2086f95a0a963bb1d5920cf30
#
_entry.id   41af8ff2086f95a0a963bb1d5920cf30
#
_cell.length_a   1.000
_cell.length_b   1.000
_cell.length_c   1.000
_cell.angle_alpha   90.00
_cell.angle_beta   90.00
_cell.angle_gamma   90.00
#
_symmetry.space_group_name_H-M   'P 1'
#
loop_
_entity.id
_entity.type
_entity.pdbx_description
1 polymer ?
#
loop_
_entity_poly.entity_id
_entity_poly.type
_entity_poly.pdbx_seq_one_letter_code
_entity_poly.pdbx_strand_id
1 'polypeptide(L)'
;MQDTAEFAKLIAREVAAELAVRYATGRFAPPPEFLNTAQAGAFLGLTPGGMETMRKEGRGPRYVRASGKLVRYRIQDLREWMEQHLVDG
;
A
#
# COMPACT_ATOMS: atom_id res chain seq x y z
N MET A 1 17.41 6.65 32.43
CA MET A 1 17.05 7.15 31.12
C MET A 1 17.17 6.04 30.09
N GLN A 2 16.08 5.72 29.43
CA GLN A 2 16.11 4.72 28.38
C GLN A 2 16.78 5.31 27.16
N ASP A 3 17.72 4.57 26.61
CA ASP A 3 18.32 5.00 25.37
C ASP A 3 17.49 4.54 24.17
N THR A 4 17.85 5.04 23.01
CA THR A 4 17.12 4.76 21.76
C THR A 4 17.19 3.28 21.40
N ALA A 5 18.25 2.58 21.77
CA ALA A 5 18.43 1.16 21.47
C ALA A 5 17.44 0.28 22.24
N GLU A 6 17.15 0.61 23.49
CA GLU A 6 16.14 -0.13 24.27
C GLU A 6 14.74 0.07 23.72
N PHE A 7 14.41 1.30 23.32
CA PHE A 7 13.14 1.59 22.71
C PHE A 7 12.95 0.83 21.39
N ALA A 8 13.99 0.80 20.57
CA ALA A 8 13.96 0.06 19.32
C ALA A 8 13.79 -1.45 19.54
N LYS A 9 14.42 -2.00 20.58
CA LYS A 9 14.26 -3.42 20.92
C LYS A 9 12.84 -3.76 21.33
N LEU A 10 12.18 -2.88 22.07
CA LEU A 10 10.80 -3.09 22.49
C LEU A 10 9.86 -3.11 21.30
N ILE A 11 10.03 -2.19 20.36
CA ILE A 11 9.23 -2.14 19.13
C ILE A 11 9.47 -3.39 18.29
N ALA A 12 10.72 -3.81 18.14
CA ALA A 12 11.06 -5.01 17.39
C ALA A 12 10.43 -6.27 17.99
N ARG A 13 10.39 -6.37 19.31
CA ARG A 13 9.76 -7.51 20.00
C ARG A 13 8.26 -7.55 19.74
N GLU A 14 7.57 -6.41 19.78
CA GLU A 14 6.14 -6.37 19.52
C GLU A 14 5.81 -6.76 18.08
N VAL A 15 6.57 -6.28 17.11
CA VAL A 15 6.38 -6.63 15.70
C VAL A 15 6.63 -8.12 15.49
N ALA A 16 7.70 -8.67 16.08
CA ALA A 16 8.00 -10.09 15.97
C ALA A 16 6.92 -10.96 16.61
N ALA A 17 6.39 -10.54 17.75
CA ALA A 17 5.33 -11.26 18.42
C ALA A 17 4.05 -11.27 17.58
N GLU A 18 3.70 -10.15 16.97
CA GLU A 18 2.54 -10.06 16.10
C GLU A 18 2.67 -10.97 14.88
N LEU A 19 3.84 -10.99 14.25
CA LEU A 19 4.10 -11.88 13.11
C LEU A 19 4.01 -13.35 13.53
N ALA A 20 4.56 -13.68 14.69
CA ALA A 20 4.49 -15.05 15.20
C ALA A 20 3.05 -15.51 15.42
N VAL A 21 2.22 -14.63 15.97
CA VAL A 21 0.79 -14.94 16.17
C VAL A 21 0.10 -15.16 14.83
N ARG A 22 0.37 -14.34 13.83
CA ARG A 22 -0.22 -14.49 12.51
C ARG A 22 0.19 -15.80 11.85
N TYR A 23 1.46 -16.21 11.99
CA TYR A 23 1.92 -17.49 11.49
C TYR A 23 1.24 -18.65 12.21
N ALA A 24 1.16 -18.57 13.53
CA ALA A 24 0.57 -19.62 14.34
C ALA A 24 -0.91 -19.82 14.07
N THR A 25 -1.63 -18.74 13.75
CA THR A 25 -3.05 -18.80 13.48
C THR A 25 -3.39 -18.99 12.00
N GLY A 26 -2.39 -19.06 11.13
CA GLY A 26 -2.58 -19.16 9.69
C GLY A 26 -3.16 -17.91 9.05
N ARG A 27 -3.12 -16.79 9.75
CA ARG A 27 -3.64 -15.51 9.25
C ARG A 27 -2.64 -14.70 8.46
N PHE A 28 -1.40 -15.16 8.41
CA PHE A 28 -0.39 -14.48 7.60
C PHE A 28 -0.66 -14.77 6.13
N ALA A 29 -1.07 -13.74 5.42
CA ALA A 29 -1.32 -13.84 3.98
C ALA A 29 -0.31 -12.95 3.25
N PRO A 30 0.07 -13.33 2.02
CA PRO A 30 0.88 -12.44 1.21
C PRO A 30 0.16 -11.12 0.96
N PRO A 31 0.88 -10.03 0.67
CA PRO A 31 0.23 -8.76 0.33
C PRO A 31 -0.72 -8.92 -0.85
N PRO A 32 -1.84 -8.24 -0.87
CA PRO A 32 -2.76 -8.33 -2.00
C PRO A 32 -2.11 -7.77 -3.27
N GLU A 33 -2.38 -8.42 -4.40
CA GLU A 33 -1.90 -7.93 -5.70
C GLU A 33 -2.74 -6.77 -6.22
N PHE A 34 -3.98 -6.70 -5.78
CA PHE A 34 -4.96 -5.71 -6.22
C PHE A 34 -5.45 -4.91 -5.03
N LEU A 35 -5.54 -3.60 -5.22
CA LEU A 35 -5.99 -2.67 -4.19
C LEU A 35 -7.23 -1.93 -4.68
N ASN A 36 -8.13 -1.60 -3.76
CA ASN A 36 -9.23 -0.71 -4.09
C ASN A 36 -8.72 0.75 -4.16
N THR A 37 -9.60 1.68 -4.54
CA THR A 37 -9.21 3.09 -4.72
C THR A 37 -8.62 3.69 -3.45
N ALA A 38 -9.21 3.43 -2.29
CA ALA A 38 -8.71 3.96 -1.02
C ALA A 38 -7.34 3.39 -0.66
N GLN A 39 -7.16 2.07 -0.84
CA GLN A 39 -5.89 1.41 -0.57
C GLN A 39 -4.80 1.89 -1.53
N ALA A 40 -5.14 2.04 -2.81
CA ALA A 40 -4.21 2.54 -3.82
C ALA A 40 -3.79 3.98 -3.50
N GLY A 41 -4.75 4.82 -3.09
CA GLY A 41 -4.46 6.17 -2.65
C GLY A 41 -3.49 6.18 -1.47
N ALA A 42 -3.74 5.35 -0.46
CA ALA A 42 -2.86 5.25 0.69
C ALA A 42 -1.45 4.80 0.28
N PHE A 43 -1.35 3.88 -0.67
CA PHE A 43 -0.06 3.42 -1.19
C PHE A 43 0.74 4.57 -1.81
N LEU A 44 0.08 5.48 -2.50
CA LEU A 44 0.70 6.61 -3.17
C LEU A 44 0.74 7.88 -2.30
N GLY A 45 0.15 7.86 -1.12
CA GLY A 45 0.04 9.04 -0.28
C GLY A 45 -1.03 10.03 -0.74
N LEU A 46 -2.05 9.53 -1.43
CA LEU A 46 -3.15 10.33 -1.96
C LEU A 46 -4.48 9.96 -1.31
N THR A 47 -5.43 10.87 -1.39
CA THR A 47 -6.79 10.60 -0.92
C THR A 47 -7.56 9.79 -1.97
N PRO A 48 -8.63 9.07 -1.55
CA PRO A 48 -9.49 8.38 -2.52
C PRO A 48 -10.06 9.35 -3.57
N GLY A 49 -10.44 10.56 -3.14
CA GLY A 49 -10.92 11.59 -4.06
C GLY A 49 -9.88 12.00 -5.08
N GLY A 50 -8.62 12.09 -4.66
CA GLY A 50 -7.51 12.38 -5.57
C GLY A 50 -7.33 11.31 -6.61
N MET A 51 -7.45 10.03 -6.21
CA MET A 51 -7.37 8.90 -7.13
C MET A 51 -8.53 8.92 -8.14
N GLU A 52 -9.73 9.18 -7.67
CA GLU A 52 -10.90 9.28 -8.54
C GLU A 52 -10.77 10.41 -9.55
N THR A 53 -10.27 11.56 -9.12
CA THR A 53 -10.06 12.71 -9.99
C THR A 53 -9.07 12.38 -11.11
N MET A 54 -7.93 11.76 -10.76
CA MET A 54 -6.96 11.36 -11.79
C MET A 54 -7.56 10.37 -12.78
N ARG A 55 -8.32 9.39 -12.28
CA ARG A 55 -8.97 8.41 -13.15
C ARG A 55 -9.98 9.08 -14.09
N LYS A 56 -10.77 9.98 -13.56
CA LYS A 56 -11.76 10.73 -14.32
C LYS A 56 -11.12 11.60 -15.40
N GLU A 57 -9.97 12.16 -15.09
CA GLU A 57 -9.24 13.04 -16.03
C GLU A 57 -8.37 12.26 -17.01
N GLY A 58 -8.35 10.93 -16.92
CA GLY A 58 -7.56 10.11 -17.83
C GLY A 58 -6.07 10.14 -17.56
N ARG A 59 -5.65 10.48 -16.34
CA ARG A 59 -4.26 10.47 -15.91
C ARG A 59 -4.13 9.60 -14.67
N GLY A 60 -2.91 9.33 -14.25
CA GLY A 60 -2.66 8.50 -13.08
C GLY A 60 -2.33 7.07 -13.47
N PRO A 61 -2.25 6.17 -12.48
CA PRO A 61 -1.87 4.78 -12.73
C PRO A 61 -2.92 4.02 -13.52
N ARG A 62 -2.48 2.98 -14.19
CA ARG A 62 -3.39 2.03 -14.83
C ARG A 62 -4.25 1.36 -13.78
N TYR A 63 -5.45 0.99 -14.17
CA TYR A 63 -6.39 0.31 -13.27
C TYR A 63 -7.22 -0.71 -14.04
N VAL A 64 -7.86 -1.60 -13.29
CA VAL A 64 -8.77 -2.61 -13.82
C VAL A 64 -10.20 -2.22 -13.44
N ARG A 65 -11.08 -2.20 -14.41
CA ARG A 65 -12.52 -2.08 -14.16
C ARG A 65 -13.16 -3.42 -14.53
N ALA A 66 -13.44 -4.23 -13.52
CA ALA A 66 -13.94 -5.58 -13.75
C ALA A 66 -15.43 -5.58 -14.10
N SER A 67 -16.22 -4.72 -13.45
CA SER A 67 -17.63 -4.54 -13.77
C SER A 67 -18.11 -3.27 -13.10
N GLY A 68 -18.93 -2.48 -13.79
CA GLY A 68 -19.56 -1.29 -13.22
C GLY A 68 -18.63 -0.46 -12.35
N LYS A 69 -18.84 -0.52 -11.03
CA LYS A 69 -18.08 0.26 -10.05
C LYS A 69 -16.87 -0.49 -9.47
N LEU A 70 -16.64 -1.70 -9.90
CA LEU A 70 -15.54 -2.51 -9.35
C LEU A 70 -14.21 -2.11 -10.00
N VAL A 71 -13.50 -1.20 -9.34
CA VAL A 71 -12.21 -0.71 -9.78
C VAL A 71 -11.13 -1.26 -8.85
N ARG A 72 -10.04 -1.76 -9.45
CA ARG A 72 -8.89 -2.27 -8.71
C ARG A 72 -7.61 -1.79 -9.36
N TYR A 73 -6.58 -1.60 -8.53
CA TYR A 73 -5.25 -1.20 -8.98
C TYR A 73 -4.27 -2.31 -8.64
N ARG A 74 -3.48 -2.74 -9.61
CA ARG A 74 -2.39 -3.67 -9.34
C ARG A 74 -1.24 -2.90 -8.70
N ILE A 75 -0.65 -3.49 -7.65
CA ILE A 75 0.48 -2.84 -6.96
C ILE A 75 1.62 -2.57 -7.94
N GLN A 76 1.87 -3.50 -8.85
CA GLN A 76 2.90 -3.33 -9.87
C GLN A 76 2.66 -2.08 -10.72
N ASP A 77 1.41 -1.84 -11.13
CA ASP A 77 1.07 -0.66 -11.93
C ASP A 77 1.25 0.63 -11.15
N LEU A 78 0.95 0.61 -9.85
CA LEU A 78 1.17 1.78 -9.00
C LEU A 78 2.66 2.10 -8.88
N ARG A 79 3.49 1.09 -8.71
CA ARG A 79 4.94 1.27 -8.63
C ARG A 79 5.49 1.80 -9.93
N GLU A 80 5.09 1.21 -11.05
CA GLU A 80 5.56 1.64 -12.36
C GLU A 80 5.18 3.09 -12.65
N TRP A 81 3.95 3.47 -12.29
CA TRP A 81 3.51 4.85 -12.48
C TRP A 81 4.35 5.82 -11.68
N MET A 82 4.65 5.50 -10.42
CA MET A 82 5.52 6.34 -9.59
C MET A 82 6.92 6.42 -10.16
N GLU A 83 7.47 5.31 -10.64
CA GLU A 83 8.81 5.28 -11.21
C GLU A 83 8.91 6.10 -12.47
N GLN A 84 7.85 6.18 -13.27
CA GLN A 84 7.81 7.02 -14.47
C GLN A 84 7.89 8.51 -14.14
N HIS A 85 7.57 8.88 -12.90
CA HIS A 85 7.60 10.26 -12.45
C HIS A 85 8.85 10.57 -11.60
N LEU A 86 9.84 9.69 -11.66
CA LEU A 86 11.09 9.90 -10.95
C LEU A 86 11.79 11.13 -11.48
N VAL A 87 12.19 12.00 -10.57
CA VAL A 87 12.92 13.21 -10.90
C VAL A 87 14.37 13.04 -10.47
N ASP A 88 15.29 13.16 -11.42
CA ASP A 88 16.71 13.16 -11.15
C ASP A 88 17.13 14.56 -10.69
N GLY A 89 17.54 14.65 -9.41
CA GLY A 89 17.87 15.97 -8.96
C GLY A 89 18.74 16.05 -7.72
#